data_2854f0e43535eaf2095fb7f5ce6f50f5
#
_entry.id   2854f0e43535eaf2095fb7f5ce6f50f5
#
_cell.length_a   1.000
_cell.length_b   1.000
_cell.length_c   1.000
_cell.angle_alpha   90.00
_cell.angle_beta   90.00
_cell.angle_gamma   90.00
#
_symmetry.space_group_name_H-M   'P 1'
#
loop_
_entity.id
_entity.type
_entity.pdbx_description
1 polymer ?
#
loop_
_entity_poly.entity_id
_entity_poly.type
_entity_poly.pdbx_seq_one_letter_code
_entity_poly.pdbx_strand_id
1 'polypeptide(L)'
;MDWQKLNGEILYKVSRYLNFAERAIDTEQVDEVASCGVSRYRAVELLIANYLDLDDLAQKYYLPYMLKCLDKMDYQNNEYYSNISFDYASNGNWELKRDFYAPYEIFVRDDFVYDFQRVIPQLGYFEEAFQYPAVYQNGRLWMSVTPNEINTMKEPISKARGKTLTFGLGLGYFAYMCAIKEDVTSVTIVEKDKSVIQLFERNILPQFVCKDKISIICDDAFDFLDKMRDGEYYYAFVDIYHDAGDGAEIYKKFKKQQNKFKTTQFDFWIEKTIKYYI
;
A
#
# COMPACT_ATOMS: atom_id res chain seq x y z
N MET A 1 -17.49 -26.77 -6.78
CA MET A 1 -17.55 -25.31 -6.80
C MET A 1 -16.44 -24.82 -7.72
N ASP A 2 -16.75 -23.92 -8.65
CA ASP A 2 -15.75 -23.32 -9.53
C ASP A 2 -15.13 -22.09 -8.84
N TRP A 3 -14.04 -22.30 -8.13
CA TRP A 3 -13.36 -21.24 -7.38
C TRP A 3 -12.74 -20.18 -8.28
N GLN A 4 -12.27 -20.57 -9.47
CA GLN A 4 -11.65 -19.61 -10.40
C GLN A 4 -12.68 -18.58 -10.88
N LYS A 5 -13.87 -19.05 -11.27
CA LYS A 5 -14.97 -18.18 -11.65
C LYS A 5 -15.39 -17.28 -10.50
N LEU A 6 -15.59 -17.85 -9.31
CA LEU A 6 -16.02 -17.09 -8.13
C LEU A 6 -15.00 -16.05 -7.69
N ASN A 7 -13.67 -16.37 -7.71
CA ASN A 7 -12.62 -15.39 -7.47
C ASN A 7 -12.72 -14.20 -8.44
N GLY A 8 -12.85 -14.47 -9.75
CA GLY A 8 -12.98 -13.43 -10.76
C GLY A 8 -14.21 -12.54 -10.56
N GLU A 9 -15.35 -13.11 -10.22
CA GLU A 9 -16.58 -12.37 -9.93
C GLU A 9 -16.43 -11.47 -8.70
N ILE A 10 -15.87 -11.98 -7.60
CA ILE A 10 -15.65 -11.20 -6.36
C ILE A 10 -14.68 -10.04 -6.62
N LEU A 11 -13.54 -10.31 -7.24
CA LEU A 11 -12.55 -9.28 -7.53
C LEU A 11 -13.09 -8.20 -8.47
N TYR A 12 -13.87 -8.57 -9.47
CA TYR A 12 -14.56 -7.62 -10.35
C TYR A 12 -15.55 -6.73 -9.59
N LYS A 13 -16.40 -7.32 -8.73
CA LYS A 13 -17.39 -6.60 -7.92
C LYS A 13 -16.71 -5.64 -6.94
N VAL A 14 -15.66 -6.08 -6.26
CA VAL A 14 -14.85 -5.24 -5.36
C VAL A 14 -14.19 -4.08 -6.11
N SER A 15 -13.55 -4.36 -7.25
CA SER A 15 -12.93 -3.31 -8.08
C SER A 15 -13.95 -2.28 -8.56
N ARG A 16 -15.13 -2.71 -9.00
CA ARG A 16 -16.21 -1.81 -9.38
C ARG A 16 -16.67 -0.93 -8.22
N TYR A 17 -16.87 -1.52 -7.04
CA TYR A 17 -17.26 -0.76 -5.86
C TYR A 17 -16.24 0.31 -5.51
N LEU A 18 -14.96 -0.06 -5.42
CA LEU A 18 -13.89 0.87 -5.03
C LEU A 18 -13.65 2.02 -6.03
N ASN A 19 -13.89 1.78 -7.31
CA ASN A 19 -13.61 2.78 -8.35
C ASN A 19 -14.83 3.57 -8.83
N PHE A 20 -16.04 3.02 -8.68
CA PHE A 20 -17.23 3.57 -9.33
C PHE A 20 -18.48 3.61 -8.42
N ALA A 21 -18.35 3.32 -7.12
CA ALA A 21 -19.51 3.39 -6.23
C ALA A 21 -20.00 4.85 -6.14
N GLU A 22 -21.23 5.10 -6.55
CA GLU A 22 -21.90 6.39 -6.40
C GLU A 22 -22.24 6.69 -4.94
N ARG A 23 -22.26 5.69 -4.09
CA ARG A 23 -22.55 5.79 -2.66
C ARG A 23 -21.53 5.00 -1.86
N ALA A 24 -20.67 5.71 -1.13
CA ALA A 24 -19.88 5.12 -0.06
C ALA A 24 -20.79 4.71 1.11
N ILE A 25 -20.41 3.67 1.87
CA ILE A 25 -21.05 3.38 3.16
C ILE A 25 -20.68 4.52 4.11
N ASP A 26 -21.67 5.08 4.79
CA ASP A 26 -21.53 6.19 5.73
C ASP A 26 -22.17 5.89 7.09
N THR A 27 -22.01 6.80 8.03
CA THR A 27 -22.55 6.67 9.40
C THR A 27 -24.06 6.56 9.42
N GLU A 28 -24.78 7.31 8.57
CA GLU A 28 -26.24 7.35 8.56
C GLU A 28 -26.80 5.99 8.11
N GLN A 29 -26.26 5.42 7.05
CA GLN A 29 -26.65 4.08 6.57
C GLN A 29 -26.36 3.00 7.62
N VAL A 30 -25.19 3.06 8.27
CA VAL A 30 -24.82 2.09 9.30
C VAL A 30 -25.76 2.18 10.50
N ASP A 31 -26.09 3.38 10.95
CA ASP A 31 -27.00 3.61 12.09
C ASP A 31 -28.43 3.18 11.74
N GLU A 32 -28.91 3.44 10.52
CA GLU A 32 -30.21 2.97 10.03
C GLU A 32 -30.33 1.44 10.10
N VAL A 33 -29.35 0.72 9.53
CA VAL A 33 -29.34 -0.75 9.55
C VAL A 33 -29.18 -1.29 10.98
N ALA A 34 -28.32 -0.68 11.80
CA ALA A 34 -28.11 -1.07 13.19
C ALA A 34 -29.36 -0.88 14.05
N SER A 35 -30.21 0.12 13.75
CA SER A 35 -31.49 0.34 14.44
C SER A 35 -32.47 -0.84 14.33
N CYS A 36 -32.26 -1.72 13.34
CA CYS A 36 -32.99 -2.97 13.18
C CYS A 36 -32.58 -4.09 14.17
N GLY A 37 -31.70 -3.79 15.13
CA GLY A 37 -31.29 -4.73 16.19
C GLY A 37 -30.05 -5.55 15.90
N VAL A 38 -29.21 -5.13 14.95
CA VAL A 38 -27.89 -5.73 14.66
C VAL A 38 -26.74 -4.83 15.15
N SER A 39 -25.55 -5.41 15.34
CA SER A 39 -24.36 -4.61 15.65
C SER A 39 -23.96 -3.74 14.45
N ARG A 40 -23.25 -2.62 14.71
CA ARG A 40 -22.70 -1.79 13.63
C ARG A 40 -21.78 -2.58 12.70
N TYR A 41 -20.95 -3.46 13.25
CA TYR A 41 -20.14 -4.37 12.43
C TYR A 41 -21.01 -5.19 11.48
N ARG A 42 -22.10 -5.79 11.98
CA ARG A 42 -23.02 -6.57 11.14
C ARG A 42 -23.78 -5.70 10.13
N ALA A 43 -24.08 -4.45 10.49
CA ALA A 43 -24.67 -3.49 9.57
C ALA A 43 -23.75 -3.22 8.37
N VAL A 44 -22.45 -2.99 8.62
CA VAL A 44 -21.46 -2.79 7.55
C VAL A 44 -21.32 -4.05 6.68
N GLU A 45 -21.30 -5.26 7.28
CA GLU A 45 -21.28 -6.50 6.50
C GLU A 45 -22.50 -6.63 5.57
N LEU A 46 -23.68 -6.29 6.05
CA LEU A 46 -24.92 -6.34 5.25
C LEU A 46 -24.89 -5.30 4.11
N LEU A 47 -24.45 -4.09 4.42
CA LEU A 47 -24.33 -3.02 3.43
C LEU A 47 -23.34 -3.37 2.32
N ILE A 48 -22.14 -3.81 2.68
CA ILE A 48 -21.14 -4.18 1.66
C ILE A 48 -21.56 -5.41 0.86
N ALA A 49 -22.21 -6.40 1.50
CA ALA A 49 -22.74 -7.56 0.78
C ALA A 49 -23.80 -7.14 -0.26
N ASN A 50 -24.65 -6.18 0.09
CA ASN A 50 -25.66 -5.62 -0.82
C ASN A 50 -25.01 -4.79 -1.94
N TYR A 51 -24.07 -3.90 -1.62
CA TYR A 51 -23.35 -3.09 -2.62
C TYR A 51 -22.55 -3.93 -3.62
N LEU A 52 -21.95 -5.01 -3.14
CA LEU A 52 -21.22 -5.96 -3.98
C LEU A 52 -22.16 -7.01 -4.62
N ASP A 53 -23.46 -6.97 -4.37
CA ASP A 53 -24.41 -7.99 -4.86
C ASP A 53 -23.87 -9.42 -4.64
N LEU A 54 -23.49 -9.72 -3.39
CA LEU A 54 -22.94 -11.02 -3.02
C LEU A 54 -24.03 -12.05 -2.81
N ASP A 55 -23.96 -13.17 -3.52
CA ASP A 55 -24.80 -14.33 -3.26
C ASP A 55 -24.44 -15.04 -1.93
N ASP A 56 -25.25 -16.02 -1.52
CA ASP A 56 -25.07 -16.76 -0.27
C ASP A 56 -23.69 -17.45 -0.17
N LEU A 57 -23.14 -17.91 -1.29
CA LEU A 57 -21.84 -18.57 -1.34
C LEU A 57 -20.71 -17.55 -1.11
N ALA A 58 -20.78 -16.41 -1.80
CA ALA A 58 -19.81 -15.33 -1.65
C ALA A 58 -19.86 -14.74 -0.22
N GLN A 59 -21.06 -14.52 0.33
CA GLN A 59 -21.20 -14.07 1.71
C GLN A 59 -20.61 -15.07 2.71
N LYS A 60 -20.82 -16.36 2.52
CA LYS A 60 -20.32 -17.40 3.42
C LYS A 60 -18.81 -17.58 3.35
N TYR A 61 -18.23 -17.58 2.15
CA TYR A 61 -16.85 -17.99 1.94
C TYR A 61 -15.85 -16.85 1.75
N TYR A 62 -16.32 -15.62 1.48
CA TYR A 62 -15.43 -14.47 1.27
C TYR A 62 -15.63 -13.38 2.32
N LEU A 63 -16.85 -12.94 2.59
CA LEU A 63 -17.14 -11.77 3.40
C LEU A 63 -16.45 -11.79 4.79
N PRO A 64 -16.47 -12.90 5.58
CA PRO A 64 -15.85 -12.93 6.90
C PRO A 64 -14.30 -12.83 6.89
N TYR A 65 -13.68 -13.10 5.74
CA TYR A 65 -12.23 -13.07 5.56
C TYR A 65 -11.77 -11.83 4.81
N MET A 66 -12.68 -11.20 4.08
CA MET A 66 -12.45 -10.05 3.24
C MET A 66 -12.52 -8.74 4.02
N LEU A 67 -13.57 -8.56 4.83
CA LEU A 67 -13.87 -7.31 5.52
C LEU A 67 -13.39 -7.32 6.97
N LYS A 68 -12.77 -6.20 7.43
CA LYS A 68 -12.33 -6.02 8.81
C LYS A 68 -12.59 -4.59 9.28
N CYS A 69 -13.17 -4.43 10.47
CA CYS A 69 -13.12 -3.18 11.22
C CYS A 69 -11.72 -3.01 11.81
N LEU A 70 -11.08 -1.88 11.58
CA LEU A 70 -9.70 -1.60 11.98
C LEU A 70 -9.69 -0.65 13.18
N ASP A 71 -8.76 -0.87 14.11
CA ASP A 71 -8.45 0.12 15.14
C ASP A 71 -7.44 1.13 14.58
N LYS A 72 -7.79 2.41 14.58
CA LYS A 72 -6.91 3.47 14.09
C LYS A 72 -5.60 3.55 14.87
N MET A 73 -5.61 3.18 16.17
CA MET A 73 -4.42 3.22 17.01
C MET A 73 -3.35 2.23 16.57
N ASP A 74 -3.73 1.10 15.94
CA ASP A 74 -2.77 0.13 15.37
C ASP A 74 -1.90 0.75 14.26
N TYR A 75 -2.37 1.85 13.66
CA TYR A 75 -1.68 2.57 12.59
C TYR A 75 -1.08 3.89 13.06
N GLN A 76 -1.79 4.66 13.88
CA GLN A 76 -1.32 5.95 14.40
C GLN A 76 -0.13 5.83 15.37
N ASN A 77 0.00 4.69 16.04
CA ASN A 77 1.17 4.38 16.90
C ASN A 77 2.41 3.96 16.08
N ASN A 78 2.36 4.00 14.76
CA ASN A 78 3.49 3.71 13.89
C ASN A 78 4.56 4.82 14.04
N GLU A 79 5.84 4.41 14.08
CA GLU A 79 6.99 5.32 14.23
C GLU A 79 7.01 6.43 13.16
N TYR A 80 6.59 6.13 11.93
CA TYR A 80 6.48 7.15 10.89
C TYR A 80 5.45 8.22 11.24
N TYR A 81 4.26 7.84 11.69
CA TYR A 81 3.21 8.78 12.09
C TYR A 81 3.60 9.63 13.30
N SER A 82 4.36 9.04 14.23
CA SER A 82 4.80 9.74 15.44
C SER A 82 5.87 10.79 15.17
N ASN A 83 6.69 10.58 14.14
CA ASN A 83 7.89 11.41 13.89
C ASN A 83 7.78 12.28 12.64
N ILE A 84 6.90 11.94 11.68
CA ILE A 84 6.81 12.66 10.41
C ILE A 84 5.49 13.43 10.33
N SER A 85 5.60 14.74 10.22
CA SER A 85 4.48 15.64 10.04
C SER A 85 4.80 16.68 8.99
N PHE A 86 3.82 16.99 8.14
CA PHE A 86 3.91 18.08 7.19
C PHE A 86 2.53 18.64 6.89
N ASP A 87 2.52 19.93 6.58
CA ASP A 87 1.39 20.62 6.00
C ASP A 87 1.44 20.53 4.49
N TYR A 88 0.56 21.27 3.82
CA TYR A 88 0.61 21.36 2.36
C TYR A 88 1.95 21.92 1.88
N ALA A 89 2.57 21.22 0.94
CA ALA A 89 3.75 21.67 0.21
C ALA A 89 3.69 21.18 -1.23
N SER A 90 4.27 21.95 -2.16
CA SER A 90 4.27 21.59 -3.58
C SER A 90 5.62 21.89 -4.26
N ASN A 91 5.91 21.15 -5.31
CA ASN A 91 7.05 21.39 -6.20
C ASN A 91 6.74 20.84 -7.61
N GLY A 92 6.63 21.72 -8.60
CA GLY A 92 6.21 21.35 -9.95
C GLY A 92 4.78 20.80 -9.95
N ASN A 93 4.64 19.56 -10.38
CA ASN A 93 3.37 18.83 -10.43
C ASN A 93 3.12 17.91 -9.23
N TRP A 94 3.97 17.99 -8.19
CA TRP A 94 3.88 17.21 -6.99
C TRP A 94 3.34 18.03 -5.81
N GLU A 95 2.50 17.39 -5.01
CA GLU A 95 1.88 17.98 -3.82
C GLU A 95 1.95 17.00 -2.65
N LEU A 96 2.41 17.49 -1.49
CA LEU A 96 2.25 16.82 -0.19
C LEU A 96 1.03 17.39 0.50
N LYS A 97 0.17 16.55 1.03
CA LYS A 97 -0.97 16.97 1.86
C LYS A 97 -1.44 15.83 2.77
N ARG A 98 -2.30 16.16 3.73
CA ARG A 98 -3.05 15.18 4.49
C ARG A 98 -4.38 14.92 3.80
N ASP A 99 -4.76 13.65 3.78
CA ASP A 99 -6.05 13.19 3.32
C ASP A 99 -6.68 12.32 4.40
N PHE A 100 -7.91 11.82 4.22
CA PHE A 100 -8.58 11.04 5.24
C PHE A 100 -9.53 10.01 4.64
N TYR A 101 -9.74 8.91 5.36
CA TYR A 101 -10.90 8.05 5.19
C TYR A 101 -12.04 8.55 6.07
N ALA A 102 -13.23 8.66 5.52
CA ALA A 102 -14.44 8.95 6.28
C ALA A 102 -14.83 7.76 7.19
N PRO A 103 -15.63 7.97 8.24
CA PRO A 103 -16.19 6.87 9.01
C PRO A 103 -16.93 5.89 8.11
N TYR A 104 -16.64 4.60 8.27
CA TYR A 104 -17.21 3.46 7.51
C TYR A 104 -16.87 3.42 6.00
N GLU A 105 -16.05 4.34 5.50
CA GLU A 105 -15.50 4.25 4.14
C GLU A 105 -14.71 2.96 3.97
N ILE A 106 -15.03 2.19 2.92
CA ILE A 106 -14.37 0.92 2.62
C ILE A 106 -13.15 1.17 1.73
N PHE A 107 -12.01 0.62 2.14
CA PHE A 107 -10.76 0.71 1.39
C PHE A 107 -10.00 -0.63 1.37
N VAL A 108 -9.03 -0.76 0.48
CA VAL A 108 -8.09 -1.88 0.48
C VAL A 108 -7.11 -1.70 1.65
N ARG A 109 -7.01 -2.69 2.53
CA ARG A 109 -6.14 -2.65 3.73
C ARG A 109 -4.87 -3.47 3.63
N ASP A 110 -4.77 -4.40 2.66
CA ASP A 110 -3.64 -5.32 2.53
C ASP A 110 -3.63 -5.98 1.14
N ASP A 111 -2.55 -6.69 0.81
CA ASP A 111 -2.42 -7.53 -0.37
C ASP A 111 -3.38 -8.74 -0.31
N PHE A 112 -3.62 -9.40 -1.44
CA PHE A 112 -4.49 -10.56 -1.49
C PHE A 112 -4.04 -11.68 -0.55
N VAL A 113 -5.02 -12.34 0.08
CA VAL A 113 -4.81 -13.58 0.82
C VAL A 113 -5.23 -14.76 -0.06
N TYR A 114 -4.29 -15.69 -0.22
CA TYR A 114 -4.54 -16.96 -0.89
C TYR A 114 -4.85 -18.03 0.15
N ASP A 115 -6.06 -18.57 0.11
CA ASP A 115 -6.51 -19.63 1.00
C ASP A 115 -7.10 -20.79 0.18
N PHE A 116 -6.37 -21.87 0.06
CA PHE A 116 -6.62 -22.97 -0.88
C PHE A 116 -6.77 -22.44 -2.32
N GLN A 117 -7.98 -22.46 -2.86
CA GLN A 117 -8.31 -22.00 -4.21
C GLN A 117 -8.96 -20.60 -4.21
N ARG A 118 -9.14 -19.99 -3.02
CA ARG A 118 -9.72 -18.66 -2.89
C ARG A 118 -8.65 -17.58 -2.99
N VAL A 119 -8.98 -16.51 -3.70
CA VAL A 119 -8.23 -15.25 -3.73
C VAL A 119 -9.09 -14.21 -3.04
N ILE A 120 -8.71 -13.82 -1.84
CA ILE A 120 -9.54 -13.00 -0.96
C ILE A 120 -8.98 -11.59 -0.93
N PRO A 121 -9.68 -10.60 -1.52
CA PRO A 121 -9.30 -9.19 -1.38
C PRO A 121 -9.45 -8.76 0.08
N GLN A 122 -8.54 -7.89 0.53
CA GLN A 122 -8.47 -7.48 1.92
C GLN A 122 -9.02 -6.06 2.07
N LEU A 123 -10.27 -5.95 2.51
CA LEU A 123 -10.95 -4.68 2.74
C LEU A 123 -10.96 -4.31 4.21
N GLY A 124 -10.97 -3.01 4.49
CA GLY A 124 -11.08 -2.49 5.83
C GLY A 124 -11.91 -1.22 5.87
N TYR A 125 -12.28 -0.83 7.08
CA TYR A 125 -12.89 0.45 7.41
C TYR A 125 -12.55 0.86 8.83
N PHE A 126 -12.71 2.14 9.14
CA PHE A 126 -12.67 2.68 10.49
C PHE A 126 -14.06 3.17 10.90
N GLU A 127 -14.39 3.08 12.19
CA GLU A 127 -15.64 3.67 12.72
C GLU A 127 -15.55 5.18 12.87
N GLU A 128 -14.34 5.73 12.87
CA GLU A 128 -14.06 7.17 12.96
C GLU A 128 -13.16 7.58 11.78
N ALA A 129 -13.15 8.88 11.48
CA ALA A 129 -12.25 9.42 10.46
C ALA A 129 -10.77 9.11 10.79
N PHE A 130 -10.03 8.70 9.75
CA PHE A 130 -8.61 8.39 9.84
C PHE A 130 -7.82 9.24 8.86
N GLN A 131 -7.01 10.16 9.39
CA GLN A 131 -6.14 11.01 8.58
C GLN A 131 -4.83 10.30 8.26
N TYR A 132 -4.34 10.50 7.03
CA TYR A 132 -3.07 9.95 6.57
C TYR A 132 -2.28 10.94 5.71
N PRO A 133 -0.93 10.85 5.69
CA PRO A 133 -0.10 11.63 4.77
C PRO A 133 -0.20 11.06 3.35
N ALA A 134 -0.22 11.97 2.36
CA ALA A 134 -0.36 11.62 0.96
C ALA A 134 0.53 12.50 0.06
N VAL A 135 1.01 11.92 -1.04
CA VAL A 135 1.67 12.63 -2.14
C VAL A 135 0.88 12.46 -3.43
N TYR A 136 0.67 13.55 -4.11
CA TYR A 136 -0.10 13.64 -5.34
C TYR A 136 0.79 14.05 -6.50
N GLN A 137 0.51 13.52 -7.69
CA GLN A 137 1.11 13.96 -8.95
C GLN A 137 0.03 14.37 -9.92
N ASN A 138 0.09 15.61 -10.42
CA ASN A 138 -0.95 16.19 -11.31
C ASN A 138 -2.36 16.09 -10.72
N GLY A 139 -2.53 16.27 -9.40
CA GLY A 139 -3.82 16.16 -8.72
C GLY A 139 -4.32 14.73 -8.51
N ARG A 140 -3.61 13.70 -8.98
CA ARG A 140 -3.91 12.29 -8.74
C ARG A 140 -3.08 11.77 -7.56
N LEU A 141 -3.74 11.04 -6.65
CA LEU A 141 -3.03 10.35 -5.57
C LEU A 141 -1.97 9.41 -6.17
N TRP A 142 -0.71 9.61 -5.78
CA TRP A 142 0.39 8.75 -6.19
C TRP A 142 0.69 7.70 -5.14
N MET A 143 0.85 8.12 -3.88
CA MET A 143 1.13 7.25 -2.75
C MET A 143 0.60 7.87 -1.45
N SER A 144 0.18 7.06 -0.52
CA SER A 144 -0.29 7.49 0.81
C SER A 144 0.12 6.48 1.87
N VAL A 145 0.46 6.93 3.08
CA VAL A 145 0.76 6.01 4.19
C VAL A 145 -0.54 5.61 4.86
N THR A 146 -1.25 4.69 4.25
CA THR A 146 -2.53 4.12 4.71
C THR A 146 -2.33 2.72 5.31
N PRO A 147 -3.38 2.09 5.87
CA PRO A 147 -3.30 0.69 6.29
C PRO A 147 -2.78 -0.26 5.21
N ASN A 148 -3.10 -0.03 3.95
CA ASN A 148 -2.59 -0.84 2.84
C ASN A 148 -1.07 -0.77 2.76
N GLU A 149 -0.50 0.41 2.64
CA GLU A 149 0.95 0.61 2.59
C GLU A 149 1.68 0.03 3.81
N ILE A 150 1.13 0.32 5.00
CA ILE A 150 1.71 -0.18 6.25
C ILE A 150 1.72 -1.72 6.29
N ASN A 151 0.62 -2.36 5.94
CA ASN A 151 0.49 -3.80 6.02
C ASN A 151 1.29 -4.52 4.93
N THR A 152 1.23 -4.05 3.69
CA THR A 152 1.95 -4.65 2.56
C THR A 152 3.46 -4.50 2.67
N MET A 153 3.95 -3.47 3.37
CA MET A 153 5.39 -3.24 3.59
C MET A 153 5.94 -3.90 4.86
N LYS A 154 5.10 -4.44 5.76
CA LYS A 154 5.57 -5.09 7.00
C LYS A 154 6.57 -6.22 6.73
N GLU A 155 6.24 -7.13 5.83
CA GLU A 155 7.10 -8.26 5.50
C GLU A 155 8.40 -7.81 4.82
N PRO A 156 8.39 -6.97 3.76
CA PRO A 156 9.59 -6.37 3.17
C PRO A 156 10.47 -5.64 4.20
N ILE A 157 9.90 -4.80 5.06
CA ILE A 157 10.64 -4.10 6.12
C ILE A 157 11.29 -5.09 7.09
N SER A 158 10.60 -6.18 7.47
CA SER A 158 11.15 -7.18 8.38
C SER A 158 12.37 -7.90 7.79
N LYS A 159 12.40 -8.12 6.48
CA LYS A 159 13.49 -8.79 5.75
C LYS A 159 14.69 -7.87 5.47
N ALA A 160 14.44 -6.56 5.37
CA ALA A 160 15.49 -5.58 5.08
C ALA A 160 16.57 -5.57 6.15
N ARG A 161 17.86 -5.65 5.75
CA ARG A 161 19.05 -5.60 6.61
C ARG A 161 20.29 -5.21 5.80
N GLY A 162 21.37 -4.86 6.50
CA GLY A 162 22.61 -4.46 5.86
C GLY A 162 22.42 -3.23 4.96
N LYS A 163 23.02 -3.22 3.78
CA LYS A 163 22.80 -2.22 2.76
C LYS A 163 21.48 -2.54 2.04
N THR A 164 20.47 -1.71 2.25
CA THR A 164 19.12 -1.85 1.67
C THR A 164 18.95 -0.86 0.52
N LEU A 165 18.29 -1.30 -0.54
CA LEU A 165 17.93 -0.50 -1.71
C LEU A 165 16.40 -0.44 -1.82
N THR A 166 15.86 0.70 -2.20
CA THR A 166 14.47 0.82 -2.65
C THR A 166 14.40 1.55 -3.98
N PHE A 167 13.62 1.01 -4.90
CA PHE A 167 13.23 1.69 -6.12
C PHE A 167 11.86 2.33 -5.89
N GLY A 168 11.81 3.65 -6.01
CA GLY A 168 10.68 4.49 -5.65
C GLY A 168 10.89 5.19 -4.30
N LEU A 169 10.51 6.45 -4.25
CA LEU A 169 10.62 7.32 -3.08
C LEU A 169 9.29 7.45 -2.34
N GLY A 170 8.23 7.82 -3.06
CA GLY A 170 6.93 8.15 -2.48
C GLY A 170 7.05 9.15 -1.32
N LEU A 171 6.53 8.77 -0.16
CA LEU A 171 6.66 9.51 1.11
C LEU A 171 7.85 9.04 1.96
N GLY A 172 8.66 8.11 1.45
CA GLY A 172 9.81 7.56 2.17
C GLY A 172 9.45 6.62 3.32
N TYR A 173 8.22 6.10 3.38
CA TYR A 173 7.77 5.22 4.46
C TYR A 173 8.66 3.97 4.61
N PHE A 174 8.85 3.21 3.52
CA PHE A 174 9.74 2.04 3.53
C PHE A 174 11.16 2.41 3.98
N ALA A 175 11.72 3.47 3.41
CA ALA A 175 13.08 3.91 3.72
C ALA A 175 13.23 4.33 5.19
N TYR A 176 12.24 5.06 5.74
CA TYR A 176 12.23 5.44 7.16
C TYR A 176 12.20 4.21 8.07
N MET A 177 11.24 3.32 7.85
CA MET A 177 11.06 2.12 8.66
C MET A 177 12.25 1.16 8.58
N CYS A 178 12.96 1.12 7.46
CA CYS A 178 14.22 0.38 7.35
C CYS A 178 15.36 1.10 8.09
N ALA A 179 15.49 2.42 7.95
CA ALA A 179 16.59 3.17 8.54
C ALA A 179 16.63 3.12 10.08
N ILE A 180 15.47 3.04 10.75
CA ILE A 180 15.40 2.94 12.22
C ILE A 180 15.78 1.55 12.75
N LYS A 181 15.90 0.52 11.88
CA LYS A 181 16.35 -0.82 12.30
C LYS A 181 17.85 -0.81 12.59
N GLU A 182 18.25 -1.53 13.64
CA GLU A 182 19.66 -1.67 14.03
C GLU A 182 20.48 -2.46 13.01
N ASP A 183 19.88 -3.49 12.41
CA ASP A 183 20.52 -4.38 11.43
C ASP A 183 20.58 -3.81 10.01
N VAL A 184 19.99 -2.64 9.75
CA VAL A 184 20.12 -1.88 8.50
C VAL A 184 21.23 -0.84 8.63
N THR A 185 22.26 -0.96 7.79
CA THR A 185 23.44 -0.06 7.81
C THR A 185 23.28 1.18 6.95
N SER A 186 22.58 1.06 5.81
CA SER A 186 22.23 2.18 4.93
C SER A 186 21.01 1.85 4.08
N VAL A 187 20.30 2.89 3.66
CA VAL A 187 19.18 2.79 2.71
C VAL A 187 19.45 3.70 1.53
N THR A 188 19.53 3.13 0.35
CA THR A 188 19.62 3.86 -0.92
C THR A 188 18.25 3.90 -1.56
N ILE A 189 17.80 5.10 -1.94
CA ILE A 189 16.53 5.33 -2.64
C ILE A 189 16.87 5.73 -4.07
N VAL A 190 16.32 5.03 -5.06
CA VAL A 190 16.41 5.39 -6.48
C VAL A 190 15.09 5.95 -6.93
N GLU A 191 15.07 7.22 -7.30
CA GLU A 191 13.89 7.95 -7.76
C GLU A 191 14.24 8.76 -9.02
N LYS A 192 13.39 8.71 -10.04
CA LYS A 192 13.66 9.38 -11.31
C LYS A 192 13.23 10.85 -11.35
N ASP A 193 12.23 11.24 -10.56
CA ASP A 193 11.67 12.59 -10.60
C ASP A 193 12.35 13.50 -9.57
N LYS A 194 13.15 14.42 -10.11
CA LYS A 194 13.88 15.40 -9.29
C LYS A 194 12.97 16.31 -8.48
N SER A 195 11.74 16.56 -8.93
CA SER A 195 10.82 17.47 -8.25
C SER A 195 10.28 16.83 -6.96
N VAL A 196 9.94 15.53 -7.00
CA VAL A 196 9.53 14.82 -5.77
C VAL A 196 10.69 14.62 -4.81
N ILE A 197 11.91 14.36 -5.33
CA ILE A 197 13.12 14.29 -4.49
C ILE A 197 13.29 15.60 -3.71
N GLN A 198 13.26 16.74 -4.38
CA GLN A 198 13.42 18.05 -3.73
C GLN A 198 12.29 18.35 -2.73
N LEU A 199 11.07 17.92 -3.04
CA LEU A 199 9.93 18.08 -2.14
C LEU A 199 10.12 17.27 -0.85
N PHE A 200 10.57 16.02 -1.00
CA PHE A 200 10.90 15.13 0.10
C PHE A 200 12.07 15.65 0.95
N GLU A 201 13.18 16.03 0.31
CA GLU A 201 14.38 16.54 1.00
C GLU A 201 14.11 17.81 1.83
N ARG A 202 13.16 18.65 1.39
CA ARG A 202 12.81 19.88 2.10
C ARG A 202 11.84 19.64 3.26
N ASN A 203 10.89 18.74 3.10
CA ASN A 203 9.74 18.65 4.03
C ASN A 203 9.74 17.38 4.89
N ILE A 204 10.30 16.27 4.42
CA ILE A 204 10.20 14.96 5.08
C ILE A 204 11.55 14.49 5.62
N LEU A 205 12.57 14.41 4.80
CA LEU A 205 13.89 13.90 5.18
C LEU A 205 14.52 14.57 6.43
N PRO A 206 14.37 15.89 6.67
CA PRO A 206 14.92 16.53 7.88
C PRO A 206 14.35 15.95 9.19
N GLN A 207 13.19 15.33 9.14
CA GLN A 207 12.49 14.73 10.29
C GLN A 207 12.91 13.26 10.54
N PHE A 208 13.67 12.65 9.64
CA PHE A 208 14.16 11.28 9.82
C PHE A 208 15.21 11.22 10.94
N VAL A 209 14.94 10.42 11.97
CA VAL A 209 15.85 10.26 13.12
C VAL A 209 17.17 9.61 12.71
N CYS A 210 17.17 8.78 11.66
CA CYS A 210 18.35 8.09 11.11
C CYS A 210 18.66 8.55 9.68
N LYS A 211 18.51 9.86 9.38
CA LYS A 211 18.75 10.42 8.04
C LYS A 211 20.16 10.16 7.49
N ASP A 212 21.14 10.01 8.37
CA ASP A 212 22.53 9.73 7.97
C ASP A 212 22.69 8.35 7.32
N LYS A 213 21.72 7.44 7.50
CA LYS A 213 21.68 6.17 6.76
C LYS A 213 21.04 6.30 5.37
N ILE A 214 20.41 7.44 5.03
CA ILE A 214 19.66 7.63 3.78
C ILE A 214 20.54 8.25 2.70
N SER A 215 20.50 7.66 1.51
CA SER A 215 21.07 8.22 0.28
C SER A 215 20.03 8.20 -0.82
N ILE A 216 19.87 9.32 -1.54
CA ILE A 216 18.92 9.42 -2.65
C ILE A 216 19.72 9.57 -3.94
N ILE A 217 19.40 8.75 -4.93
CA ILE A 217 19.99 8.77 -6.27
C ILE A 217 18.88 9.10 -7.27
N CYS A 218 19.10 10.20 -8.01
CA CYS A 218 18.20 10.59 -9.08
C CYS A 218 18.60 9.83 -10.36
N ASP A 219 17.95 8.68 -10.60
CA ASP A 219 18.20 7.83 -11.78
C ASP A 219 16.91 7.04 -12.12
N ASP A 220 16.83 6.54 -13.36
CA ASP A 220 15.80 5.56 -13.73
C ASP A 220 16.11 4.21 -13.06
N ALA A 221 15.08 3.53 -12.60
CA ALA A 221 15.23 2.26 -11.86
C ALA A 221 15.92 1.17 -12.69
N PHE A 222 15.62 1.08 -13.99
CA PHE A 222 16.24 0.08 -14.88
C PHE A 222 17.68 0.45 -15.25
N ASP A 223 17.95 1.75 -15.49
CA ASP A 223 19.28 2.25 -15.77
C ASP A 223 20.20 2.04 -14.55
N PHE A 224 19.68 2.24 -13.35
CA PHE A 224 20.40 1.95 -12.11
C PHE A 224 20.66 0.44 -11.96
N LEU A 225 19.62 -0.38 -12.17
CA LEU A 225 19.73 -1.85 -12.06
C LEU A 225 20.76 -2.44 -13.03
N ASP A 226 20.91 -1.87 -14.24
CA ASP A 226 21.91 -2.31 -15.21
C ASP A 226 23.36 -1.97 -14.79
N LYS A 227 23.54 -0.96 -13.95
CA LYS A 227 24.86 -0.54 -13.39
C LYS A 227 25.17 -1.25 -12.07
N MET A 228 24.17 -1.76 -11.36
CA MET A 228 24.28 -2.40 -10.05
C MET A 228 25.07 -3.71 -10.13
N ARG A 229 25.90 -3.97 -9.11
CA ARG A 229 26.66 -5.24 -9.00
C ARG A 229 25.96 -6.20 -8.04
N ASP A 230 26.07 -7.49 -8.31
CA ASP A 230 25.60 -8.51 -7.37
C ASP A 230 26.33 -8.38 -6.03
N GLY A 231 25.59 -8.42 -4.92
CA GLY A 231 26.10 -8.26 -3.56
C GLY A 231 26.39 -6.81 -3.13
N GLU A 232 26.14 -5.81 -3.97
CA GLU A 232 26.25 -4.40 -3.59
C GLU A 232 25.25 -4.02 -2.51
N TYR A 233 24.03 -4.57 -2.62
CA TYR A 233 22.97 -4.46 -1.63
C TYR A 233 22.59 -5.85 -1.14
N TYR A 234 22.25 -5.95 0.13
CA TYR A 234 21.73 -7.19 0.71
C TYR A 234 20.26 -7.41 0.31
N TYR A 235 19.47 -6.32 0.32
CA TYR A 235 18.04 -6.35 0.09
C TYR A 235 17.62 -5.21 -0.83
N ALA A 236 16.70 -5.47 -1.75
CA ALA A 236 16.12 -4.51 -2.67
C ALA A 236 14.59 -4.62 -2.68
N PHE A 237 13.91 -3.50 -2.50
CA PHE A 237 12.46 -3.39 -2.58
C PHE A 237 12.07 -2.60 -3.82
N VAL A 238 11.08 -3.08 -4.57
CA VAL A 238 10.64 -2.46 -5.83
C VAL A 238 9.21 -1.95 -5.68
N ASP A 239 9.06 -0.63 -5.73
CA ASP A 239 7.81 0.10 -5.54
C ASP A 239 7.78 1.35 -6.45
N ILE A 240 7.68 1.13 -7.76
CA ILE A 240 7.72 2.18 -8.81
C ILE A 240 6.49 2.16 -9.72
N TYR A 241 5.42 1.56 -9.28
CA TYR A 241 4.14 1.48 -9.98
C TYR A 241 3.01 1.89 -9.05
N HIS A 242 1.90 2.30 -9.65
CA HIS A 242 0.77 2.86 -8.93
C HIS A 242 -0.18 1.77 -8.40
N ASP A 243 -0.37 0.71 -9.18
CA ASP A 243 -1.26 -0.42 -8.85
C ASP A 243 -0.80 -1.70 -9.60
N ALA A 244 -1.56 -2.79 -9.44
CA ALA A 244 -1.24 -4.03 -10.11
C ALA A 244 -1.39 -3.97 -11.65
N GLY A 245 -2.17 -3.02 -12.16
CA GLY A 245 -2.41 -2.88 -13.59
C GLY A 245 -1.17 -2.39 -14.33
N ASP A 246 -0.57 -1.29 -13.88
CA ASP A 246 0.68 -0.78 -14.45
C ASP A 246 1.91 -1.53 -13.92
N GLY A 247 1.82 -2.11 -12.72
CA GLY A 247 2.87 -2.89 -12.07
C GLY A 247 3.21 -4.20 -12.78
N ALA A 248 2.26 -4.85 -13.45
CA ALA A 248 2.46 -6.17 -14.04
C ALA A 248 3.63 -6.24 -15.06
N GLU A 249 3.72 -5.28 -15.98
CA GLU A 249 4.81 -5.22 -16.97
C GLU A 249 6.16 -4.81 -16.34
N ILE A 250 6.13 -3.90 -15.38
CA ILE A 250 7.31 -3.50 -14.61
C ILE A 250 7.86 -4.70 -13.84
N TYR A 251 6.99 -5.41 -13.13
CA TYR A 251 7.32 -6.63 -12.39
C TYR A 251 7.99 -7.69 -13.27
N LYS A 252 7.40 -8.01 -14.44
CA LYS A 252 7.97 -8.97 -15.39
C LYS A 252 9.38 -8.57 -15.85
N LYS A 253 9.59 -7.28 -16.13
CA LYS A 253 10.90 -6.75 -16.53
C LYS A 253 11.92 -6.88 -15.39
N PHE A 254 11.57 -6.48 -14.17
CA PHE A 254 12.44 -6.62 -13.01
C PHE A 254 12.78 -8.08 -12.70
N LYS A 255 11.77 -8.97 -12.69
CA LYS A 255 11.98 -10.42 -12.47
C LYS A 255 12.95 -11.02 -13.47
N LYS A 256 12.92 -10.61 -14.73
CA LYS A 256 13.87 -11.06 -15.75
C LYS A 256 15.30 -10.61 -15.45
N GLN A 257 15.47 -9.35 -15.00
CA GLN A 257 16.79 -8.79 -14.66
C GLN A 257 17.30 -9.28 -13.32
N GLN A 258 16.42 -9.52 -12.34
CA GLN A 258 16.76 -10.04 -11.02
C GLN A 258 17.61 -11.31 -11.08
N ASN A 259 17.47 -12.14 -12.11
CA ASN A 259 18.26 -13.35 -12.29
C ASN A 259 19.78 -13.11 -12.39
N LYS A 260 20.23 -11.88 -12.67
CA LYS A 260 21.65 -11.49 -12.67
C LYS A 260 22.22 -11.39 -11.24
N PHE A 261 21.37 -11.21 -10.21
CA PHE A 261 21.75 -10.98 -8.82
C PHE A 261 21.51 -12.28 -8.03
N LYS A 262 22.55 -12.88 -7.49
CA LYS A 262 22.50 -14.16 -6.77
C LYS A 262 22.46 -13.95 -5.25
N THR A 263 22.96 -12.82 -4.78
CA THR A 263 23.16 -12.53 -3.36
C THR A 263 22.27 -11.39 -2.87
N THR A 264 21.67 -10.59 -3.76
CA THR A 264 20.68 -9.56 -3.40
C THR A 264 19.30 -10.16 -3.40
N GLN A 265 18.60 -10.07 -2.27
CA GLN A 265 17.20 -10.47 -2.16
C GLN A 265 16.30 -9.35 -2.69
N PHE A 266 15.33 -9.68 -3.54
CA PHE A 266 14.35 -8.74 -4.07
C PHE A 266 12.94 -9.07 -3.59
N ASP A 267 12.22 -8.07 -3.11
CA ASP A 267 10.77 -8.12 -2.89
C ASP A 267 10.09 -6.97 -3.67
N PHE A 268 8.79 -7.14 -3.94
CA PHE A 268 8.00 -6.23 -4.77
C PHE A 268 6.73 -5.84 -3.99
N TRP A 269 6.37 -4.57 -4.07
CA TRP A 269 5.11 -4.11 -3.49
C TRP A 269 3.92 -4.87 -4.11
N ILE A 270 2.93 -5.25 -3.31
CA ILE A 270 1.72 -6.00 -3.72
C ILE A 270 1.98 -7.17 -4.69
N GLU A 271 3.09 -7.91 -4.48
CA GLU A 271 3.50 -8.98 -5.40
C GLU A 271 2.43 -10.07 -5.56
N LYS A 272 1.65 -10.37 -4.52
CA LYS A 272 0.59 -11.38 -4.57
C LYS A 272 -0.54 -10.93 -5.48
N THR A 273 -0.95 -9.66 -5.38
CA THR A 273 -1.96 -9.07 -6.27
C THR A 273 -1.46 -9.04 -7.71
N ILE A 274 -0.22 -8.59 -7.97
CA ILE A 274 0.36 -8.60 -9.32
C ILE A 274 0.35 -10.01 -9.92
N LYS A 275 0.77 -11.02 -9.17
CA LYS A 275 0.83 -12.42 -9.62
C LYS A 275 -0.53 -12.98 -10.03
N TYR A 276 -1.62 -12.44 -9.51
CA TYR A 276 -2.96 -12.85 -9.93
C TYR A 276 -3.29 -12.43 -11.36
N TYR A 277 -2.70 -11.31 -11.84
CA TYR A 277 -3.00 -10.71 -13.15
C TYR A 277 -1.99 -11.09 -14.25
N ILE A 278 -0.98 -11.90 -13.97
CA ILE A 278 0.06 -12.32 -14.93
C ILE A 278 0.07 -13.82 -15.11
#